data_fcafdeef3a63a5dde72125db014a6a36
#
_entry.id   fcafdeef3a63a5dde72125db014a6a36
#
_cell.length_a   1.000
_cell.length_b   1.000
_cell.length_c   1.000
_cell.angle_alpha   90.00
_cell.angle_beta   90.00
_cell.angle_gamma   90.00
#
_symmetry.space_group_name_H-M   'P 1'
#
loop_
_entity.id
_entity.type
_entity.pdbx_description
1 polymer ?
#
loop_
_entity_poly.entity_id
_entity_poly.type
_entity_poly.pdbx_seq_one_letter_code
_entity_poly.pdbx_strand_id
1 'polypeptide(L)'
;IVRVLSTTLHMDNKMKLLNKYFDCDDHYEDAYIDSIIESQGKFSKEERPTYCLCLDDCLSNDFAKRNNKLAYFSAKMRHYIDMLIISSQSINHIPPIIRANCRDLILGKSQNHKELIKAQEQFSGLLGEDGDNLFMELYNYCHKDQMYQFFYMKLSENPIICFKNFDEKIFENGKKLF
;
A
#
# COMPACT_ATOMS: atom_id res chain seq x y z
N ILE A 1 2.19 17.57 -6.06
CA ILE A 1 3.05 16.81 -7.00
C ILE A 1 2.65 15.33 -6.87
N VAL A 2 2.44 14.65 -8.00
CA VAL A 2 2.21 13.20 -8.04
C VAL A 2 3.23 12.60 -8.99
N ARG A 3 4.00 11.62 -8.50
CA ARG A 3 4.92 10.82 -9.31
C ARG A 3 4.48 9.36 -9.29
N VAL A 4 4.44 8.74 -10.46
CA VAL A 4 4.03 7.34 -10.63
C VAL A 4 5.15 6.56 -11.29
N LEU A 5 5.59 5.49 -10.66
CA LEU A 5 6.56 4.54 -11.21
C LEU A 5 5.83 3.23 -11.44
N SER A 6 5.75 2.75 -12.69
CA SER A 6 5.01 1.53 -13.03
C SER A 6 5.68 0.78 -14.18
N THR A 7 5.99 -0.49 -13.95
CA THR A 7 6.54 -1.38 -14.99
C THR A 7 5.60 -1.58 -16.17
N THR A 8 4.32 -1.26 -16.03
CA THR A 8 3.30 -1.38 -17.08
C THR A 8 3.00 -0.07 -17.80
N LEU A 9 3.78 1.00 -17.54
CA LEU A 9 3.54 2.35 -18.05
C LEU A 9 3.28 2.40 -19.58
N HIS A 10 4.05 1.64 -20.34
CA HIS A 10 3.95 1.62 -21.81
C HIS A 10 2.97 0.59 -22.35
N MET A 11 2.49 -0.33 -21.52
CA MET A 11 1.63 -1.45 -21.95
C MET A 11 0.15 -1.18 -21.69
N ASP A 12 -0.19 -0.48 -20.59
CA ASP A 12 -1.57 -0.20 -20.21
C ASP A 12 -2.02 1.17 -20.71
N ASN A 13 -3.18 1.21 -21.39
CA ASN A 13 -3.76 2.46 -21.88
C ASN A 13 -4.17 3.42 -20.75
N LYS A 14 -4.52 2.91 -19.56
CA LYS A 14 -4.80 3.73 -18.38
C LYS A 14 -3.53 4.41 -17.87
N MET A 15 -2.41 3.68 -17.84
CA MET A 15 -1.11 4.23 -17.44
C MET A 15 -0.62 5.27 -18.45
N LYS A 16 -0.82 5.06 -19.76
CA LYS A 16 -0.56 6.07 -20.80
C LYS A 16 -1.39 7.35 -20.60
N LEU A 17 -2.61 7.22 -20.08
CA LEU A 17 -3.44 8.37 -19.74
C LEU A 17 -2.86 9.13 -18.54
N LEU A 18 -2.43 8.42 -17.49
CA LEU A 18 -1.81 9.03 -16.30
C LEU A 18 -0.55 9.81 -16.66
N ASN A 19 0.25 9.31 -17.59
CA ASN A 19 1.48 9.98 -18.08
C ASN A 19 1.23 11.34 -18.76
N LYS A 20 -0.03 11.65 -19.09
CA LYS A 20 -0.39 13.00 -19.60
C LYS A 20 -0.55 14.05 -18.49
N TYR A 21 -0.78 13.60 -17.26
CA TYR A 21 -1.13 14.48 -16.14
C TYR A 21 -0.11 14.44 -15.01
N PHE A 22 0.68 13.37 -14.91
CA PHE A 22 1.62 13.14 -13.83
C PHE A 22 3.02 12.85 -14.36
N ASP A 23 4.00 13.03 -13.51
CA ASP A 23 5.39 12.62 -13.76
C ASP A 23 5.47 11.09 -13.59
N CYS A 24 5.67 10.37 -14.70
CA CYS A 24 5.64 8.91 -14.74
C CYS A 24 6.95 8.35 -15.30
N ASP A 25 7.36 7.21 -14.72
CA ASP A 25 8.53 6.45 -15.17
C ASP A 25 8.23 4.95 -15.15
N ASP A 26 8.99 4.13 -15.89
CA ASP A 26 8.70 2.71 -16.08
C ASP A 26 9.44 1.79 -15.09
N HIS A 27 10.28 2.35 -14.24
CA HIS A 27 11.05 1.59 -13.25
C HIS A 27 11.34 2.40 -11.98
N TYR A 28 11.75 1.72 -10.93
CA TYR A 28 12.20 2.34 -9.70
C TYR A 28 13.72 2.35 -9.61
N GLU A 29 14.28 3.50 -9.27
CA GLU A 29 15.68 3.68 -8.90
C GLU A 29 15.82 4.42 -7.57
N ASP A 30 16.85 4.12 -6.79
CA ASP A 30 17.16 4.82 -5.54
C ASP A 30 17.42 6.33 -5.74
N ALA A 31 17.85 6.74 -6.93
CA ALA A 31 18.03 8.14 -7.31
C ALA A 31 16.74 8.97 -7.21
N TYR A 32 15.56 8.36 -7.40
CA TYR A 32 14.28 9.04 -7.18
C TYR A 32 14.09 9.48 -5.73
N ILE A 33 14.50 8.63 -4.79
CA ILE A 33 14.44 8.98 -3.37
C ILE A 33 15.39 10.13 -3.04
N ASP A 34 16.60 10.14 -3.61
CA ASP A 34 17.54 11.26 -3.44
C ASP A 34 16.94 12.57 -3.95
N SER A 35 16.37 12.53 -5.16
CA SER A 35 15.71 13.68 -5.78
C SER A 35 14.56 14.22 -4.92
N ILE A 36 13.75 13.33 -4.32
CA ILE A 36 12.67 13.74 -3.40
C ILE A 36 13.25 14.39 -2.16
N ILE A 37 14.25 13.78 -1.52
CA ILE A 37 14.89 14.30 -0.32
C ILE A 37 15.49 15.68 -0.59
N GLU A 38 16.21 15.83 -1.70
CA GLU A 38 16.83 17.09 -2.08
C GLU A 38 15.81 18.19 -2.40
N SER A 39 14.79 17.86 -3.18
CA SER A 39 13.78 18.84 -3.59
C SER A 39 12.86 19.27 -2.45
N GLN A 40 12.37 18.31 -1.67
CA GLN A 40 11.42 18.54 -0.59
C GLN A 40 12.10 19.03 0.70
N GLY A 41 13.35 18.64 0.93
CA GLY A 41 14.14 19.06 2.10
C GLY A 41 14.53 20.54 2.10
N LYS A 42 14.31 21.26 0.99
CA LYS A 42 14.54 22.72 0.90
C LYS A 42 13.43 23.55 1.56
N PHE A 43 12.30 22.94 1.86
CA PHE A 43 11.12 23.60 2.40
C PHE A 43 10.90 23.27 3.86
N SER A 44 10.33 24.20 4.62
CA SER A 44 9.71 23.89 5.90
C SER A 44 8.48 22.98 5.69
N LYS A 45 8.00 22.35 6.73
CA LYS A 45 6.85 21.45 6.63
C LYS A 45 5.59 22.17 6.11
N GLU A 46 5.43 23.41 6.49
CA GLU A 46 4.27 24.26 6.16
C GLU A 46 4.30 24.78 4.72
N GLU A 47 5.50 24.98 4.17
CA GLU A 47 5.71 25.52 2.82
C GLU A 47 5.91 24.44 1.75
N ARG A 48 6.13 23.19 2.21
CA ARG A 48 6.43 22.08 1.32
C ARG A 48 5.23 21.72 0.44
N PRO A 49 5.43 21.62 -0.88
CA PRO A 49 4.40 21.13 -1.79
C PRO A 49 3.94 19.72 -1.38
N THR A 50 2.62 19.48 -1.35
CA THR A 50 2.06 18.14 -1.17
C THR A 50 2.63 17.19 -2.21
N TYR A 51 3.18 16.06 -1.77
CA TYR A 51 3.85 15.09 -2.64
C TYR A 51 3.29 13.67 -2.40
N CYS A 52 2.89 13.01 -3.50
CA CYS A 52 2.49 11.61 -3.52
C CYS A 52 3.43 10.81 -4.43
N LEU A 53 4.00 9.73 -3.89
CA LEU A 53 4.78 8.75 -4.65
C LEU A 53 3.96 7.45 -4.77
N CYS A 54 3.71 7.04 -6.01
CA CYS A 54 3.03 5.78 -6.34
C CYS A 54 4.02 4.81 -6.97
N LEU A 55 4.15 3.62 -6.42
CA LEU A 55 4.95 2.51 -6.94
C LEU A 55 4.00 1.39 -7.33
N ASP A 56 3.83 1.17 -8.63
CA ASP A 56 2.93 0.17 -9.17
C ASP A 56 3.71 -0.97 -9.80
N ASP A 57 3.69 -2.11 -9.12
CA ASP A 57 4.34 -3.37 -9.49
C ASP A 57 5.87 -3.26 -9.78
N CYS A 58 6.52 -2.24 -9.20
CA CYS A 58 7.94 -1.95 -9.39
C CYS A 58 8.86 -2.74 -8.43
N LEU A 59 8.30 -3.43 -7.44
CA LEU A 59 9.06 -4.10 -6.39
C LEU A 59 9.13 -5.61 -6.64
N SER A 60 10.23 -6.22 -6.19
CA SER A 60 10.48 -7.66 -6.33
C SER A 60 10.91 -8.28 -5.01
N ASN A 61 10.94 -9.63 -4.93
CA ASN A 61 11.47 -10.35 -3.78
C ASN A 61 12.92 -9.99 -3.47
N ASP A 62 13.75 -9.80 -4.50
CA ASP A 62 15.16 -9.42 -4.30
C ASP A 62 15.27 -8.00 -3.78
N PHE A 63 14.40 -7.11 -4.23
CA PHE A 63 14.29 -5.75 -3.69
C PHE A 63 13.90 -5.76 -2.21
N ALA A 64 12.92 -6.56 -1.81
CA ALA A 64 12.47 -6.65 -0.42
C ALA A 64 13.53 -7.19 0.55
N LYS A 65 14.46 -8.03 0.06
CA LYS A 65 15.56 -8.61 0.86
C LYS A 65 16.76 -7.67 1.02
N ARG A 66 16.88 -6.66 0.16
CA ARG A 66 18.00 -5.72 0.20
C ARG A 66 17.74 -4.64 1.23
N ASN A 67 18.81 -4.18 1.87
CA ASN A 67 18.76 -2.96 2.66
C ASN A 67 18.75 -1.78 1.68
N ASN A 68 17.56 -1.38 1.24
CA ASN A 68 17.37 -0.42 0.17
C ASN A 68 16.95 0.94 0.70
N LYS A 69 17.16 1.96 -0.12
CA LYS A 69 16.90 3.35 0.22
C LYS A 69 15.41 3.62 0.47
N LEU A 70 14.51 2.97 -0.27
CA LEU A 70 13.07 3.11 -0.08
C LEU A 70 12.63 2.63 1.32
N ALA A 71 13.17 1.49 1.78
CA ALA A 71 12.88 0.96 3.11
C ALA A 71 13.32 1.94 4.21
N TYR A 72 14.51 2.50 4.09
CA TYR A 72 15.02 3.51 5.00
C TYR A 72 14.23 4.83 4.92
N PHE A 73 13.90 5.25 3.72
CA PHE A 73 13.11 6.45 3.46
C PHE A 73 11.70 6.33 4.05
N SER A 74 11.05 5.18 3.94
CA SER A 74 9.68 4.96 4.42
C SER A 74 9.52 5.26 5.91
N ALA A 75 10.55 4.99 6.71
CA ALA A 75 10.56 5.31 8.14
C ALA A 75 10.58 6.83 8.43
N LYS A 76 11.05 7.62 7.48
CA LYS A 76 11.20 9.08 7.59
C LYS A 76 10.33 9.85 6.59
N MET A 77 9.53 9.17 5.77
CA MET A 77 8.83 9.77 4.62
C MET A 77 7.98 10.98 4.99
N ARG A 78 7.37 10.99 6.18
CA ARG A 78 6.55 12.11 6.69
C ARG A 78 7.27 13.47 6.69
N HIS A 79 8.60 13.47 6.63
CA HIS A 79 9.40 14.69 6.56
C HIS A 79 9.59 15.20 5.13
N TYR A 80 9.23 14.42 4.12
CA TYR A 80 9.49 14.72 2.72
C TYR A 80 8.24 14.60 1.83
N ILE A 81 7.38 13.61 2.09
CA ILE A 81 6.16 13.36 1.30
C ILE A 81 4.96 13.14 2.20
N ASP A 82 3.78 13.33 1.62
CA ASP A 82 2.52 13.19 2.34
C ASP A 82 1.92 11.80 2.17
N MET A 83 2.20 11.15 1.02
CA MET A 83 1.63 9.84 0.70
C MET A 83 2.63 8.97 -0.07
N LEU A 84 2.74 7.71 0.34
CA LEU A 84 3.40 6.63 -0.39
C LEU A 84 2.36 5.53 -0.65
N ILE A 85 2.09 5.26 -1.91
CA ILE A 85 1.21 4.19 -2.36
C ILE A 85 2.07 3.11 -3.01
N ILE A 86 1.88 1.87 -2.60
CA ILE A 86 2.59 0.72 -3.18
C ILE A 86 1.55 -0.31 -3.61
N SER A 87 1.50 -0.62 -4.89
CA SER A 87 0.77 -1.74 -5.46
C SER A 87 1.73 -2.88 -5.74
N SER A 88 1.36 -4.10 -5.39
CA SER A 88 2.18 -5.29 -5.62
C SER A 88 1.34 -6.56 -5.68
N GLN A 89 1.74 -7.50 -6.52
CA GLN A 89 1.10 -8.82 -6.64
C GLN A 89 1.48 -9.76 -5.48
N SER A 90 2.53 -9.45 -4.73
CA SER A 90 2.97 -10.24 -3.57
C SER A 90 3.35 -9.34 -2.41
N ILE A 91 2.85 -9.67 -1.22
CA ILE A 91 3.21 -8.95 0.01
C ILE A 91 4.73 -9.05 0.31
N ASN A 92 5.37 -10.13 -0.13
CA ASN A 92 6.80 -10.33 0.07
C ASN A 92 7.68 -9.42 -0.80
N HIS A 93 7.13 -8.80 -1.85
CA HIS A 93 7.84 -7.79 -2.64
C HIS A 93 8.01 -6.48 -1.86
N ILE A 94 7.19 -6.25 -0.83
CA ILE A 94 7.23 -5.05 -0.01
C ILE A 94 8.16 -5.28 1.19
N PRO A 95 9.19 -4.44 1.41
CA PRO A 95 10.08 -4.57 2.55
C PRO A 95 9.35 -4.62 3.90
N PRO A 96 9.79 -5.45 4.86
CA PRO A 96 9.11 -5.62 6.15
C PRO A 96 8.89 -4.31 6.91
N ILE A 97 9.85 -3.39 6.86
CA ILE A 97 9.72 -2.08 7.53
C ILE A 97 8.60 -1.23 6.93
N ILE A 98 8.36 -1.32 5.62
CA ILE A 98 7.25 -0.62 4.97
C ILE A 98 5.93 -1.22 5.40
N ARG A 99 5.83 -2.57 5.40
CA ARG A 99 4.63 -3.28 5.86
C ARG A 99 4.29 -2.98 7.32
N ALA A 100 5.31 -2.91 8.19
CA ALA A 100 5.13 -2.60 9.61
C ALA A 100 4.68 -1.15 9.86
N ASN A 101 4.96 -0.23 8.96
CA ASN A 101 4.55 1.17 9.03
C ASN A 101 3.34 1.50 8.13
N CYS A 102 2.72 0.48 7.55
CA CYS A 102 1.55 0.64 6.72
C CYS A 102 0.38 1.21 7.54
N ARG A 103 -0.29 2.23 7.01
CA ARG A 103 -1.46 2.86 7.65
C ARG A 103 -2.77 2.36 7.08
N ASP A 104 -2.72 1.93 5.84
CA ASP A 104 -3.87 1.51 5.06
C ASP A 104 -3.50 0.28 4.24
N LEU A 105 -4.24 -0.82 4.38
CA LEU A 105 -4.06 -2.05 3.65
C LEU A 105 -5.28 -2.32 2.78
N ILE A 106 -5.07 -2.47 1.48
CA ILE A 106 -6.12 -2.81 0.52
C ILE A 106 -5.76 -4.15 -0.13
N LEU A 107 -6.63 -5.13 0.02
CA LEU A 107 -6.46 -6.46 -0.55
C LEU A 107 -7.55 -6.73 -1.59
N GLY A 108 -7.14 -6.84 -2.84
CA GLY A 108 -7.97 -7.35 -3.92
C GLY A 108 -8.22 -8.86 -3.81
N LYS A 109 -9.10 -9.39 -4.65
CA LYS A 109 -9.36 -10.83 -4.72
C LYS A 109 -8.12 -11.56 -5.23
N SER A 110 -7.50 -12.35 -4.36
CA SER A 110 -6.35 -13.19 -4.72
C SER A 110 -6.81 -14.58 -5.13
N GLN A 111 -6.29 -15.09 -6.25
CA GLN A 111 -6.41 -16.50 -6.64
C GLN A 111 -5.30 -17.36 -6.02
N ASN A 112 -4.27 -16.74 -5.47
CA ASN A 112 -3.16 -17.42 -4.83
C ASN A 112 -3.37 -17.49 -3.32
N HIS A 113 -3.83 -18.65 -2.85
CA HIS A 113 -4.08 -18.87 -1.42
C HIS A 113 -2.82 -18.63 -0.55
N LYS A 114 -1.63 -18.96 -1.06
CA LYS A 114 -0.37 -18.72 -0.31
C LYS A 114 -0.11 -17.24 -0.06
N GLU A 115 -0.43 -16.37 -1.01
CA GLU A 115 -0.29 -14.92 -0.81
C GLU A 115 -1.31 -14.38 0.20
N LEU A 116 -2.53 -14.93 0.17
CA LEU A 116 -3.56 -14.55 1.14
C LEU A 116 -3.15 -14.96 2.57
N ILE A 117 -2.62 -16.18 2.77
CA ILE A 117 -2.12 -16.63 4.08
C ILE A 117 -1.00 -15.72 4.60
N LYS A 118 -0.06 -15.28 3.75
CA LYS A 118 0.98 -14.34 4.18
C LYS A 118 0.42 -12.99 4.63
N ALA A 119 -0.61 -12.49 3.97
CA ALA A 119 -1.29 -11.27 4.40
C ALA A 119 -2.01 -11.48 5.73
N GLN A 120 -2.69 -12.61 5.91
CA GLN A 120 -3.30 -13.03 7.17
C GLN A 120 -2.26 -13.06 8.29
N GLU A 121 -1.18 -13.83 8.16
CA GLU A 121 -0.09 -13.95 9.15
C GLU A 121 0.51 -12.58 9.56
N GLN A 122 0.55 -11.65 8.63
CA GLN A 122 1.11 -10.31 8.87
C GLN A 122 0.16 -9.38 9.62
N PHE A 123 -1.15 -9.45 9.35
CA PHE A 123 -2.10 -8.42 9.77
C PHE A 123 -3.24 -8.92 10.67
N SER A 124 -3.50 -10.23 10.75
CA SER A 124 -4.61 -10.79 11.53
C SER A 124 -4.49 -10.52 13.02
N GLY A 125 -3.27 -10.56 13.57
CA GLY A 125 -3.03 -10.27 14.99
C GLY A 125 -3.52 -8.92 15.46
N LEU A 126 -3.71 -7.97 14.54
CA LEU A 126 -4.27 -6.65 14.82
C LEU A 126 -5.79 -6.67 15.06
N LEU A 127 -6.48 -7.78 14.73
CA LEU A 127 -7.93 -7.95 14.91
C LEU A 127 -8.29 -8.60 16.25
N GLY A 128 -7.32 -9.00 17.08
CA GLY A 128 -7.53 -9.59 18.40
C GLY A 128 -7.23 -11.08 18.47
N GLU A 129 -7.69 -11.77 19.54
CA GLU A 129 -7.32 -13.16 19.84
C GLU A 129 -7.72 -14.17 18.77
N ASP A 130 -8.88 -13.99 18.11
CA ASP A 130 -9.34 -14.84 16.99
C ASP A 130 -9.07 -14.18 15.63
N GLY A 131 -8.03 -13.38 15.55
CA GLY A 131 -7.72 -12.54 14.40
C GLY A 131 -7.58 -13.31 13.09
N ASP A 132 -7.04 -14.52 13.10
CA ASP A 132 -6.83 -15.34 11.90
C ASP A 132 -8.16 -15.73 11.25
N ASN A 133 -9.10 -16.29 12.03
CA ASN A 133 -10.43 -16.65 11.51
C ASN A 133 -11.19 -15.40 11.07
N LEU A 134 -11.15 -14.36 11.89
CA LEU A 134 -11.83 -13.11 11.62
C LEU A 134 -11.30 -12.42 10.34
N PHE A 135 -9.98 -12.41 10.12
CA PHE A 135 -9.39 -11.87 8.90
C PHE A 135 -9.94 -12.57 7.65
N MET A 136 -9.94 -13.90 7.66
CA MET A 136 -10.43 -14.68 6.53
C MET A 136 -11.93 -14.50 6.31
N GLU A 137 -12.71 -14.39 7.36
CA GLU A 137 -14.16 -14.17 7.29
C GLU A 137 -14.47 -12.80 6.67
N LEU A 138 -13.81 -11.73 7.14
CA LEU A 138 -13.95 -10.38 6.61
C LEU A 138 -13.51 -10.31 5.14
N TYR A 139 -12.37 -10.93 4.81
CA TYR A 139 -11.87 -11.00 3.45
C TYR A 139 -12.85 -11.72 2.51
N ASN A 140 -13.36 -12.89 2.92
CA ASN A 140 -14.31 -13.66 2.13
C ASN A 140 -15.64 -12.92 1.96
N TYR A 141 -16.12 -12.23 2.99
CA TYR A 141 -17.31 -11.38 2.90
C TYR A 141 -17.15 -10.30 1.81
N CYS A 142 -16.00 -9.63 1.76
CA CYS A 142 -15.72 -8.62 0.75
C CYS A 142 -15.77 -9.18 -0.69
N HIS A 143 -15.33 -10.43 -0.90
CA HIS A 143 -15.14 -10.98 -2.25
C HIS A 143 -16.24 -11.96 -2.69
N LYS A 144 -17.36 -12.00 -1.93
CA LYS A 144 -18.43 -12.99 -2.16
C LYS A 144 -19.18 -12.79 -3.48
N ASP A 145 -19.53 -11.57 -3.85
CA ASP A 145 -20.60 -11.33 -4.80
C ASP A 145 -20.19 -10.67 -6.11
N GLN A 146 -19.03 -9.99 -6.22
CA GLN A 146 -18.67 -9.21 -7.42
C GLN A 146 -17.16 -9.25 -7.71
N MET A 147 -16.82 -9.05 -8.99
CA MET A 147 -15.47 -8.73 -9.42
C MET A 147 -15.12 -7.29 -9.02
N TYR A 148 -13.84 -7.04 -8.77
CA TYR A 148 -13.27 -5.72 -8.42
C TYR A 148 -13.62 -5.18 -7.01
N GLN A 149 -14.15 -6.01 -6.12
CA GLN A 149 -14.25 -5.66 -4.71
C GLN A 149 -12.92 -5.87 -4.00
N PHE A 150 -12.72 -5.16 -2.91
CA PHE A 150 -11.52 -5.28 -2.08
C PHE A 150 -11.85 -5.19 -0.59
N PHE A 151 -11.00 -5.83 0.18
CA PHE A 151 -10.98 -5.74 1.63
C PHE A 151 -10.02 -4.62 2.04
N TYR A 152 -10.51 -3.62 2.77
CA TYR A 152 -9.73 -2.49 3.23
C TYR A 152 -9.63 -2.48 4.75
N MET A 153 -8.40 -2.44 5.28
CA MET A 153 -8.11 -2.28 6.70
C MET A 153 -7.46 -0.93 6.95
N LYS A 154 -8.10 -0.11 7.78
CA LYS A 154 -7.56 1.18 8.23
C LYS A 154 -6.74 0.94 9.51
N LEU A 155 -5.44 0.67 9.32
CA LEU A 155 -4.50 0.28 10.36
C LEU A 155 -4.06 1.46 11.25
N SER A 156 -4.33 2.69 10.81
CA SER A 156 -4.02 3.91 11.56
C SER A 156 -5.00 4.19 12.70
N GLU A 157 -6.13 3.53 12.72
CA GLU A 157 -7.14 3.64 13.78
C GLU A 157 -6.87 2.65 14.92
N ASN A 158 -7.25 3.02 16.14
CA ASN A 158 -7.20 2.13 17.30
C ASN A 158 -8.50 2.28 18.11
N PRO A 159 -9.38 1.28 18.08
CA PRO A 159 -9.26 -0.01 17.40
C PRO A 159 -9.35 0.09 15.86
N ILE A 160 -8.80 -0.92 15.20
CA ILE A 160 -8.78 -1.01 13.73
C ILE A 160 -10.21 -1.05 13.18
N ILE A 161 -10.40 -0.41 12.03
CA ILE A 161 -11.66 -0.43 11.28
C ILE A 161 -11.43 -1.12 9.93
N CYS A 162 -12.38 -1.99 9.55
CA CYS A 162 -12.33 -2.64 8.24
C CYS A 162 -13.56 -2.29 7.39
N PHE A 163 -13.35 -2.25 6.08
CA PHE A 163 -14.36 -1.92 5.09
C PHE A 163 -14.36 -2.93 3.95
N LYS A 164 -15.52 -3.11 3.34
CA LYS A 164 -15.66 -3.61 1.99
C LYS A 164 -15.66 -2.40 1.06
N ASN A 165 -14.73 -2.36 0.14
CA ASN A 165 -14.40 -1.16 -0.62
C ASN A 165 -14.01 0.02 0.32
N PHE A 166 -14.41 1.27 0.01
CA PHE A 166 -14.13 2.44 0.86
C PHE A 166 -15.34 2.90 1.67
N ASP A 167 -16.51 2.35 1.44
CA ASP A 167 -17.80 2.88 1.89
C ASP A 167 -18.57 1.95 2.85
N GLU A 168 -18.49 0.64 2.68
CA GLU A 168 -19.20 -0.31 3.54
C GLU A 168 -18.33 -0.72 4.74
N LYS A 169 -18.58 -0.13 5.91
CA LYS A 169 -17.89 -0.53 7.15
C LYS A 169 -18.39 -1.90 7.59
N ILE A 170 -17.46 -2.86 7.75
CA ILE A 170 -17.77 -4.27 8.07
C ILE A 170 -17.23 -4.73 9.43
N PHE A 171 -16.28 -3.97 10.02
CA PHE A 171 -15.72 -4.26 11.34
C PHE A 171 -15.31 -3.00 12.06
N GLU A 172 -15.68 -2.87 13.34
CA GLU A 172 -15.31 -1.77 14.22
C GLU A 172 -15.45 -2.19 15.68
N ASN A 173 -14.58 -1.70 16.57
CA ASN A 173 -14.61 -1.93 18.02
C ASN A 173 -14.67 -3.42 18.41
N GLY A 174 -13.96 -4.27 17.69
CA GLY A 174 -13.94 -5.71 17.93
C GLY A 174 -15.20 -6.47 17.49
N LYS A 175 -16.09 -5.85 16.71
CA LYS A 175 -17.38 -6.44 16.29
C LYS A 175 -17.55 -6.41 14.77
N LYS A 176 -18.07 -7.53 14.24
CA LYS A 176 -18.59 -7.60 12.87
C LYS A 176 -19.89 -6.79 12.76
N LEU A 177 -20.10 -6.16 11.60
CA LEU A 177 -21.27 -5.31 11.32
C LEU A 177 -22.18 -5.88 10.21
N PHE A 178 -21.97 -7.15 9.83
CA PHE A 178 -22.76 -7.88 8.84
C PHE A 178 -23.22 -9.25 9.37
#